data_baac2272a654c14aa39af1dc0fccc353
#
_entry.id   baac2272a654c14aa39af1dc0fccc353
#
_cell.length_a   1.000
_cell.length_b   1.000
_cell.length_c   1.000
_cell.angle_alpha   90.00
_cell.angle_beta   90.00
_cell.angle_gamma   90.00
#
_symmetry.space_group_name_H-M   'P 1'
#
loop_
_entity.id
_entity.type
_entity.pdbx_description
1 polymer ?
#
loop_
_entity_poly.entity_id
_entity_poly.type
_entity_poly.pdbx_seq_one_letter_code
_entity_poly.pdbx_strand_id
1 'polypeptide(L)'
;IASCLVGSEMCIRDRFLTSDLFNLYVMFEIMLLASFVLVTLGQSVEQLRAAIVYVVLNILGSWLLLLGIGMLYKTVGTLNFSHLAMRLNHMENNQTITMISLVFLVAFSSKSALVIFMWLPKAYAVLNTELAALFAALMTKVGAYALIRFFTLLFDHHPSVTHTLLVFMAFITKIIGAFGVIAFKDIKKIAAYQV
;
A
#
# COMPACT_ATOMS: atom_id res chain seq x y z
N ILE A 1 -9.32 8.11 -21.72
CA ILE A 1 -8.97 6.82 -21.10
C ILE A 1 -7.51 6.50 -21.36
N ALA A 2 -7.00 6.59 -22.60
CA ALA A 2 -5.61 6.32 -22.95
C ALA A 2 -4.61 7.23 -22.20
N SER A 3 -4.88 8.52 -22.07
CA SER A 3 -4.02 9.47 -21.34
C SER A 3 -3.94 9.19 -19.83
N CYS A 4 -5.01 8.69 -19.21
CA CYS A 4 -4.98 8.24 -17.82
C CYS A 4 -4.15 6.97 -17.63
N LEU A 5 -4.19 6.03 -18.59
CA LEU A 5 -3.38 4.81 -18.57
C LEU A 5 -1.90 5.12 -18.71
N VAL A 6 -1.51 5.97 -19.66
CA VAL A 6 -0.11 6.40 -19.86
C VAL A 6 0.40 7.14 -18.61
N GLY A 7 -0.41 8.03 -18.02
CA GLY A 7 -0.05 8.69 -16.77
C GLY A 7 0.16 7.71 -15.61
N SER A 8 -0.68 6.66 -15.49
CA SER A 8 -0.51 5.65 -14.45
C SER A 8 0.73 4.78 -14.66
N GLU A 9 1.09 4.44 -15.90
CA GLU A 9 2.32 3.69 -16.20
C GLU A 9 3.58 4.49 -15.85
N MET A 10 3.64 5.77 -16.18
CA MET A 10 4.76 6.63 -15.78
C MET A 10 4.85 6.72 -14.25
N CYS A 11 3.75 6.91 -13.55
CA CYS A 11 3.72 6.95 -12.09
C CYS A 11 4.16 5.62 -11.44
N ILE A 12 3.88 4.48 -12.08
CA ILE A 12 4.33 3.17 -11.59
C ILE A 12 5.84 3.04 -11.74
N ARG A 13 6.41 3.41 -12.89
CA ARG A 13 7.87 3.38 -13.11
C ARG A 13 8.60 4.29 -12.15
N ASP A 14 8.11 5.53 -11.96
CA ASP A 14 8.72 6.49 -11.07
C ASP A 14 8.69 6.03 -9.61
N ARG A 15 7.67 5.26 -9.19
CA ARG A 15 7.62 4.66 -7.86
C ARG A 15 8.73 3.66 -7.59
N PHE A 16 9.01 2.79 -8.56
CA PHE A 16 10.05 1.79 -8.42
C PHE A 16 11.45 2.41 -8.45
N LEU A 17 11.60 3.54 -9.14
CA LEU A 17 12.88 4.19 -9.38
C LEU A 17 13.16 5.37 -8.44
N THR A 18 12.15 5.90 -7.75
CA THR A 18 12.35 7.06 -6.87
C THR A 18 13.30 6.77 -5.72
N SER A 19 14.17 7.71 -5.46
CA SER A 19 15.06 7.74 -4.29
C SER A 19 14.58 8.69 -3.18
N ASP A 20 13.40 9.29 -3.34
CA ASP A 20 12.82 10.22 -2.38
C ASP A 20 11.48 9.72 -1.86
N LEU A 21 11.31 9.74 -0.53
CA LEU A 21 10.13 9.22 0.16
C LEU A 21 8.88 10.08 -0.11
N PHE A 22 9.04 11.40 -0.23
CA PHE A 22 7.92 12.28 -0.53
C PHE A 22 7.43 12.10 -1.96
N ASN A 23 8.34 11.92 -2.91
CA ASN A 23 7.98 11.61 -4.29
C ASN A 23 7.23 10.27 -4.38
N LEU A 24 7.67 9.25 -3.63
CA LEU A 24 6.95 7.98 -3.53
C LEU A 24 5.51 8.19 -3.03
N TYR A 25 5.30 9.04 -2.02
CA TYR A 25 3.97 9.40 -1.53
C TYR A 25 3.12 10.06 -2.61
N VAL A 26 3.65 11.09 -3.29
CA VAL A 26 2.94 11.81 -4.36
C VAL A 26 2.52 10.85 -5.48
N MET A 27 3.40 9.94 -5.90
CA MET A 27 3.07 8.94 -6.90
C MET A 27 2.00 7.95 -6.45
N PHE A 28 1.95 7.62 -5.15
CA PHE A 28 0.84 6.85 -4.59
C PHE A 28 -0.49 7.60 -4.69
N GLU A 29 -0.51 8.89 -4.38
CA GLU A 29 -1.74 9.70 -4.46
C GLU A 29 -2.26 9.81 -5.89
N ILE A 30 -1.39 10.10 -6.86
CA ILE A 30 -1.78 10.19 -8.28
C ILE A 30 -2.38 8.86 -8.76
N MET A 31 -1.78 7.72 -8.40
CA MET A 31 -2.33 6.41 -8.77
C MET A 31 -3.68 6.14 -8.11
N LEU A 32 -3.85 6.53 -6.85
CA LEU A 32 -5.12 6.40 -6.15
C LEU A 32 -6.21 7.22 -6.84
N LEU A 33 -5.94 8.48 -7.19
CA LEU A 33 -6.89 9.33 -7.91
C LEU A 33 -7.29 8.71 -9.25
N ALA A 34 -6.33 8.22 -10.03
CA ALA A 34 -6.62 7.52 -11.28
C ALA A 34 -7.47 6.27 -11.05
N SER A 35 -7.18 5.49 -10.01
CA SER A 35 -7.92 4.29 -9.67
C SER A 35 -9.36 4.58 -9.24
N PHE A 36 -9.61 5.69 -8.54
CA PHE A 36 -10.96 6.10 -8.16
C PHE A 36 -11.85 6.34 -9.38
N VAL A 37 -11.32 7.04 -10.38
CA VAL A 37 -12.03 7.25 -11.64
C VAL A 37 -12.35 5.92 -12.32
N LEU A 38 -11.37 5.01 -12.37
CA LEU A 38 -11.56 3.70 -13.03
C LEU A 38 -12.60 2.82 -12.32
N VAL A 39 -12.65 2.84 -10.98
CA VAL A 39 -13.65 2.06 -10.21
C VAL A 39 -15.06 2.57 -10.45
N THR A 40 -15.25 3.87 -10.67
CA THR A 40 -16.57 4.49 -10.83
C THR A 40 -17.11 4.46 -12.27
N LEU A 41 -16.32 4.07 -13.27
CA LEU A 41 -16.72 4.09 -14.69
C LEU A 41 -17.98 3.28 -15.03
N GLY A 42 -18.30 2.24 -14.29
CA GLY A 42 -19.48 1.39 -14.58
C GLY A 42 -20.80 1.94 -14.05
N GLN A 43 -20.82 3.02 -13.27
CA GLN A 43 -21.99 3.77 -12.77
C GLN A 43 -23.06 2.93 -12.05
N SER A 44 -22.81 1.68 -11.68
CA SER A 44 -23.76 0.89 -10.91
C SER A 44 -23.74 1.29 -9.41
N VAL A 45 -24.89 1.16 -8.74
CA VAL A 45 -24.97 1.49 -7.29
C VAL A 45 -24.03 0.63 -6.45
N GLU A 46 -23.85 -0.62 -6.84
CA GLU A 46 -22.92 -1.54 -6.17
C GLU A 46 -21.46 -1.10 -6.35
N GLN A 47 -21.10 -0.68 -7.55
CA GLN A 47 -19.75 -0.13 -7.82
C GLN A 47 -19.51 1.14 -7.03
N LEU A 48 -20.49 2.04 -6.94
CA LEU A 48 -20.35 3.28 -6.20
C LEU A 48 -20.16 3.01 -4.68
N ARG A 49 -20.90 2.07 -4.10
CA ARG A 49 -20.70 1.65 -2.70
C ARG A 49 -19.31 1.05 -2.48
N ALA A 50 -18.86 0.18 -3.36
CA ALA A 50 -17.53 -0.41 -3.28
C ALA A 50 -16.43 0.65 -3.46
N ALA A 51 -16.62 1.61 -4.37
CA ALA A 51 -15.73 2.74 -4.58
C ALA A 51 -15.58 3.61 -3.33
N ILE A 52 -16.67 3.93 -2.64
CA ILE A 52 -16.62 4.73 -1.41
C ILE A 52 -15.78 4.03 -0.35
N VAL A 53 -15.99 2.74 -0.11
CA VAL A 53 -15.20 1.96 0.87
C VAL A 53 -13.72 1.94 0.46
N TYR A 54 -13.44 1.72 -0.82
CA TYR A 54 -12.10 1.73 -1.37
C TYR A 54 -11.40 3.08 -1.17
N VAL A 55 -12.08 4.17 -1.51
CA VAL A 55 -11.56 5.54 -1.38
C VAL A 55 -11.26 5.88 0.08
N VAL A 56 -12.22 5.67 0.97
CA VAL A 56 -12.09 6.04 2.40
C VAL A 56 -10.91 5.32 3.05
N LEU A 57 -10.81 4.00 2.87
CA LEU A 57 -9.72 3.23 3.48
C LEU A 57 -8.35 3.59 2.90
N ASN A 58 -8.28 3.87 1.61
CA ASN A 58 -7.02 4.28 0.98
C ASN A 58 -6.59 5.70 1.36
N ILE A 59 -7.53 6.65 1.50
CA ILE A 59 -7.25 8.00 2.00
C ILE A 59 -6.72 7.96 3.44
N LEU A 60 -7.34 7.16 4.32
CA LEU A 60 -6.84 6.98 5.69
C LEU A 60 -5.40 6.44 5.70
N GLY A 61 -5.09 5.45 4.87
CA GLY A 61 -3.72 4.94 4.70
C GLY A 61 -2.75 6.00 4.18
N SER A 62 -3.21 6.89 3.29
CA SER A 62 -2.41 8.01 2.78
C SER A 62 -2.12 9.07 3.85
N TRP A 63 -3.09 9.40 4.67
CA TRP A 63 -2.88 10.33 5.78
C TRP A 63 -1.89 9.78 6.81
N LEU A 64 -1.98 8.49 7.14
CA LEU A 64 -1.00 7.85 8.01
C LEU A 64 0.40 7.87 7.40
N LEU A 65 0.51 7.65 6.10
CA LEU A 65 1.79 7.70 5.38
C LEU A 65 2.38 9.11 5.43
N LEU A 66 1.58 10.15 5.17
CA LEU A 66 2.00 11.53 5.22
C LEU A 66 2.44 11.95 6.64
N LEU A 67 1.69 11.52 7.66
CA LEU A 67 2.04 11.75 9.06
C LEU A 67 3.38 11.10 9.40
N GLY A 68 3.61 9.87 8.98
CA GLY A 68 4.88 9.17 9.15
C GLY A 68 6.05 9.91 8.47
N ILE A 69 5.84 10.41 7.25
CA ILE A 69 6.82 11.21 6.51
C ILE A 69 7.15 12.50 7.27
N GLY A 70 6.15 13.21 7.78
CA GLY A 70 6.35 14.43 8.57
C GLY A 70 7.12 14.19 9.86
N MET A 71 6.79 13.10 10.59
CA MET A 71 7.52 12.70 11.79
C MET A 71 8.97 12.33 11.47
N LEU A 72 9.20 11.57 10.40
CA LEU A 72 10.54 11.18 9.96
C LEU A 72 11.37 12.40 9.55
N TYR A 73 10.79 13.32 8.79
CA TYR A 73 11.45 14.55 8.38
C TYR A 73 11.83 15.43 9.58
N LYS A 74 10.96 15.54 10.57
CA LYS A 74 11.23 16.27 11.81
C LYS A 74 12.41 15.68 12.60
N THR A 75 12.58 14.37 12.59
CA THR A 75 13.64 13.69 13.36
C THR A 75 14.96 13.61 12.61
N VAL A 76 14.94 13.35 11.31
CA VAL A 76 16.14 13.07 10.50
C VAL A 76 16.55 14.25 9.62
N GLY A 77 15.59 15.13 9.22
CA GLY A 77 15.84 16.32 8.39
C GLY A 77 16.07 16.05 6.92
N THR A 78 15.81 14.81 6.43
CA THR A 78 15.93 14.45 5.01
C THR A 78 14.90 13.40 4.65
N LEU A 79 14.50 13.33 3.35
CA LEU A 79 13.57 12.33 2.81
C LEU A 79 14.20 11.47 1.71
N ASN A 80 15.46 11.72 1.37
CA ASN A 80 16.20 10.90 0.42
C ASN A 80 16.60 9.57 1.08
N PHE A 81 16.28 8.43 0.45
CA PHE A 81 16.49 7.09 0.99
C PHE A 81 17.95 6.81 1.37
N SER A 82 18.91 7.24 0.54
CA SER A 82 20.34 7.03 0.82
C SER A 82 20.82 7.82 2.06
N HIS A 83 20.39 9.07 2.16
CA HIS A 83 20.73 9.93 3.32
C HIS A 83 19.98 9.47 4.58
N LEU A 84 18.73 9.00 4.44
CA LEU A 84 17.95 8.43 5.55
C LEU A 84 18.66 7.20 6.13
N ALA A 85 19.06 6.25 5.27
CA ALA A 85 19.75 5.05 5.69
C ALA A 85 21.05 5.38 6.44
N MET A 86 21.87 6.31 5.92
CA MET A 86 23.09 6.74 6.60
C MET A 86 22.82 7.38 7.95
N ARG A 87 21.86 8.29 8.05
CA ARG A 87 21.58 9.01 9.29
C ARG A 87 20.92 8.12 10.34
N LEU A 88 20.01 7.25 9.94
CA LEU A 88 19.38 6.29 10.85
C LEU A 88 20.42 5.31 11.42
N ASN A 89 21.43 4.89 10.64
CA ASN A 89 22.52 4.02 11.08
C ASN A 89 23.39 4.65 12.18
N HIS A 90 23.47 5.97 12.23
CA HIS A 90 24.21 6.70 13.26
C HIS A 90 23.36 7.11 14.47
N MET A 91 22.03 6.95 14.38
CA MET A 91 21.14 7.22 15.51
C MET A 91 21.02 5.98 16.39
N GLU A 92 21.38 6.13 17.68
CA GLU A 92 21.13 5.09 18.67
C GLU A 92 19.63 4.78 18.76
N ASN A 93 19.32 3.56 19.22
CA ASN A 93 17.97 3.03 19.40
C ASN A 93 17.04 4.00 20.12
N ASN A 94 16.34 4.83 19.37
CA ASN A 94 15.43 5.81 19.91
C ASN A 94 13.98 5.31 19.80
N GLN A 95 13.26 5.30 20.91
CA GLN A 95 11.83 4.92 20.95
C GLN A 95 11.01 5.68 19.90
N THR A 96 11.38 6.90 19.56
CA THR A 96 10.76 7.71 18.52
C THR A 96 10.87 7.05 17.14
N ILE A 97 12.04 6.47 16.80
CA ILE A 97 12.25 5.79 15.50
C ILE A 97 11.38 4.53 15.42
N THR A 98 11.26 3.80 16.52
CA THR A 98 10.38 2.62 16.57
C THR A 98 8.91 3.01 16.39
N MET A 99 8.45 4.09 17.00
CA MET A 99 7.08 4.60 16.79
C MET A 99 6.85 5.02 15.34
N ILE A 100 7.80 5.71 14.72
CA ILE A 100 7.72 6.10 13.30
C ILE A 100 7.65 4.85 12.41
N SER A 101 8.48 3.84 12.68
CA SER A 101 8.47 2.59 11.90
C SER A 101 7.12 1.87 11.99
N LEU A 102 6.46 1.86 13.16
CA LEU A 102 5.13 1.29 13.33
C LEU A 102 4.05 2.06 12.54
N VAL A 103 4.11 3.39 12.52
CA VAL A 103 3.20 4.20 11.69
C VAL A 103 3.35 3.85 10.21
N PHE A 104 4.58 3.74 9.71
CA PHE A 104 4.84 3.31 8.34
C PHE A 104 4.38 1.87 8.07
N LEU A 105 4.56 0.96 9.04
CA LEU A 105 4.09 -0.41 8.94
C LEU A 105 2.57 -0.45 8.70
N VAL A 106 1.79 0.28 9.50
CA VAL A 106 0.33 0.34 9.36
C VAL A 106 -0.07 1.01 8.04
N ALA A 107 0.60 2.11 7.66
CA ALA A 107 0.33 2.82 6.42
C ALA A 107 0.56 1.94 5.18
N PHE A 108 1.71 1.29 5.08
CA PHE A 108 2.02 0.42 3.95
C PHE A 108 1.23 -0.90 3.98
N SER A 109 0.91 -1.45 5.15
CA SER A 109 0.06 -2.64 5.25
C SER A 109 -1.36 -2.37 4.77
N SER A 110 -1.91 -1.19 5.01
CA SER A 110 -3.21 -0.79 4.45
C SER A 110 -3.17 -0.67 2.92
N LYS A 111 -2.06 -0.16 2.36
CA LYS A 111 -1.86 -0.02 0.90
C LYS A 111 -1.62 -1.36 0.20
N SER A 112 -0.93 -2.29 0.86
CA SER A 112 -0.66 -3.63 0.34
C SER A 112 -1.80 -4.63 0.59
N ALA A 113 -2.87 -4.17 1.23
CA ALA A 113 -3.96 -5.03 1.72
C ALA A 113 -3.51 -6.14 2.67
N LEU A 114 -2.43 -5.91 3.42
CA LEU A 114 -1.93 -6.83 4.42
C LEU A 114 -2.76 -6.68 5.71
N VAL A 115 -3.49 -7.71 6.13
CA VAL A 115 -4.46 -7.70 7.24
C VAL A 115 -5.68 -6.82 7.00
N ILE A 116 -5.51 -5.56 6.56
CA ILE A 116 -6.61 -4.62 6.24
C ILE A 116 -7.03 -4.79 4.77
N PHE A 117 -7.48 -5.99 4.42
CA PHE A 117 -7.82 -6.35 3.04
C PHE A 117 -9.33 -6.25 2.72
N MET A 118 -10.18 -5.87 3.66
CA MET A 118 -11.66 -5.88 3.50
C MET A 118 -12.16 -5.03 2.32
N TRP A 119 -11.40 -4.04 1.89
CA TRP A 119 -11.73 -3.23 0.72
C TRP A 119 -11.48 -3.96 -0.62
N LEU A 120 -10.51 -4.86 -0.64
CA LEU A 120 -10.01 -5.51 -1.86
C LEU A 120 -11.07 -6.43 -2.50
N PRO A 121 -11.65 -7.44 -1.80
CA PRO A 121 -12.65 -8.31 -2.41
C PRO A 121 -13.92 -7.57 -2.82
N LYS A 122 -14.31 -6.52 -2.06
CA LYS A 122 -15.48 -5.70 -2.37
C LYS A 122 -15.27 -4.86 -3.63
N ALA A 123 -14.10 -4.24 -3.76
CA ALA A 123 -13.77 -3.43 -4.93
C ALA A 123 -13.60 -4.30 -6.19
N TYR A 124 -12.86 -5.42 -6.09
CA TYR A 124 -12.52 -6.23 -7.26
C TYR A 124 -13.69 -7.07 -7.80
N ALA A 125 -14.59 -7.51 -6.92
CA ALA A 125 -15.76 -8.29 -7.35
C ALA A 125 -16.71 -7.50 -8.27
N VAL A 126 -16.75 -6.18 -8.15
CA VAL A 126 -17.69 -5.30 -8.89
C VAL A 126 -17.05 -4.74 -10.15
N LEU A 127 -15.73 -4.78 -10.30
CA LEU A 127 -15.01 -4.29 -11.47
C LEU A 127 -15.20 -5.20 -12.70
N ASN A 128 -15.07 -4.60 -13.88
CA ASN A 128 -14.91 -5.37 -15.12
C ASN A 128 -13.63 -6.22 -15.04
N THR A 129 -13.63 -7.38 -15.67
CA THR A 129 -12.54 -8.37 -15.58
C THR A 129 -11.17 -7.76 -15.93
N GLU A 130 -11.11 -6.92 -16.95
CA GLU A 130 -9.89 -6.25 -17.40
C GLU A 130 -9.35 -5.27 -16.35
N LEU A 131 -10.23 -4.44 -15.76
CA LEU A 131 -9.87 -3.51 -14.71
C LEU A 131 -9.50 -4.25 -13.42
N ALA A 132 -10.22 -5.32 -13.07
CA ALA A 132 -9.90 -6.13 -11.91
C ALA A 132 -8.50 -6.77 -12.03
N ALA A 133 -8.12 -7.26 -13.21
CA ALA A 133 -6.79 -7.81 -13.48
C ALA A 133 -5.70 -6.74 -13.36
N LEU A 134 -5.92 -5.54 -13.90
CA LEU A 134 -4.99 -4.41 -13.79
C LEU A 134 -4.77 -4.02 -12.32
N PHE A 135 -5.84 -3.91 -11.53
CA PHE A 135 -5.78 -3.57 -10.12
C PHE A 135 -5.05 -4.65 -9.31
N ALA A 136 -5.35 -5.92 -9.58
CA ALA A 136 -4.70 -7.05 -8.92
C ALA A 136 -3.19 -7.12 -9.22
N ALA A 137 -2.79 -6.78 -10.44
CA ALA A 137 -1.40 -6.80 -10.85
C ALA A 137 -0.58 -5.64 -10.28
N LEU A 138 -1.18 -4.46 -10.06
CA LEU A 138 -0.42 -3.24 -9.76
C LEU A 138 -0.62 -2.73 -8.34
N MET A 139 -1.89 -2.54 -7.90
CA MET A 139 -2.18 -1.79 -6.68
C MET A 139 -1.56 -2.38 -5.42
N THR A 140 -1.83 -3.65 -5.16
CA THR A 140 -1.33 -4.35 -3.97
C THR A 140 0.18 -4.62 -4.06
N LYS A 141 0.69 -4.90 -5.26
CA LYS A 141 2.11 -5.21 -5.46
C LYS A 141 3.02 -4.01 -5.26
N VAL A 142 2.58 -2.83 -5.67
CA VAL A 142 3.32 -1.59 -5.39
C VAL A 142 3.36 -1.29 -3.89
N GLY A 143 2.25 -1.52 -3.17
CA GLY A 143 2.22 -1.41 -1.71
C GLY A 143 3.18 -2.39 -1.02
N ALA A 144 3.16 -3.65 -1.42
CA ALA A 144 4.06 -4.68 -0.90
C ALA A 144 5.53 -4.38 -1.22
N TYR A 145 5.83 -3.93 -2.44
CA TYR A 145 7.18 -3.51 -2.84
C TYR A 145 7.69 -2.36 -1.96
N ALA A 146 6.87 -1.31 -1.78
CA ALA A 146 7.23 -0.18 -0.94
C ALA A 146 7.50 -0.62 0.50
N LEU A 147 6.66 -1.51 1.05
CA LEU A 147 6.83 -2.07 2.38
C LEU A 147 8.15 -2.82 2.50
N ILE A 148 8.45 -3.74 1.60
CA ILE A 148 9.71 -4.50 1.60
C ILE A 148 10.89 -3.53 1.50
N ARG A 149 10.90 -2.66 0.49
CA ARG A 149 11.98 -1.71 0.26
C ARG A 149 12.23 -0.79 1.48
N PHE A 150 11.16 -0.32 2.10
CA PHE A 150 11.26 0.58 3.25
C PHE A 150 11.85 -0.12 4.47
N PHE A 151 11.36 -1.31 4.81
CA PHE A 151 11.83 -2.04 5.99
C PHE A 151 13.20 -2.70 5.81
N THR A 152 13.59 -3.06 4.60
CA THR A 152 14.94 -3.59 4.34
C THR A 152 16.02 -2.51 4.25
N LEU A 153 15.68 -1.28 3.82
CA LEU A 153 16.66 -0.20 3.65
C LEU A 153 16.80 0.73 4.86
N LEU A 154 15.70 0.98 5.58
CA LEU A 154 15.66 2.05 6.59
C LEU A 154 15.57 1.51 8.02
N PHE A 155 14.89 0.41 8.29
CA PHE A 155 14.59 -0.09 9.63
C PHE A 155 15.24 -1.44 9.95
N ASP A 156 16.48 -1.62 9.51
CA ASP A 156 17.26 -2.85 9.80
C ASP A 156 17.81 -2.90 11.24
N HIS A 157 17.71 -1.79 12.01
CA HIS A 157 18.30 -1.67 13.35
C HIS A 157 17.53 -2.38 14.46
N HIS A 158 16.23 -2.65 14.29
CA HIS A 158 15.40 -3.43 15.19
C HIS A 158 14.62 -4.51 14.45
N PRO A 159 15.31 -5.48 13.83
CA PRO A 159 14.65 -6.54 13.06
C PRO A 159 13.71 -7.38 13.93
N SER A 160 13.97 -7.49 15.25
CA SER A 160 13.19 -8.34 16.14
C SER A 160 11.72 -7.93 16.27
N VAL A 161 11.39 -6.65 16.31
CA VAL A 161 10.00 -6.19 16.50
C VAL A 161 9.29 -6.03 15.16
N THR A 162 9.88 -5.26 14.24
CA THR A 162 9.23 -4.93 12.96
C THR A 162 9.12 -6.13 12.02
N HIS A 163 10.17 -6.94 11.89
CA HIS A 163 10.15 -8.13 11.06
C HIS A 163 9.24 -9.22 11.63
N THR A 164 9.23 -9.41 12.96
CA THR A 164 8.31 -10.34 13.60
C THR A 164 6.86 -9.95 13.38
N LEU A 165 6.53 -8.66 13.49
CA LEU A 165 5.20 -8.15 13.18
C LEU A 165 4.83 -8.35 11.71
N LEU A 166 5.75 -8.08 10.78
CA LEU A 166 5.54 -8.33 9.35
C LEU A 166 5.25 -9.79 9.03
N VAL A 167 6.04 -10.71 9.60
CA VAL A 167 5.84 -12.15 9.42
C VAL A 167 4.49 -12.60 9.99
N PHE A 168 4.14 -12.09 11.17
CA PHE A 168 2.85 -12.40 11.81
C PHE A 168 1.66 -11.86 10.98
N MET A 169 1.75 -10.62 10.48
CA MET A 169 0.73 -10.03 9.60
C MET A 169 0.61 -10.82 8.29
N ALA A 170 1.71 -11.22 7.68
CA ALA A 170 1.73 -12.02 6.46
C ALA A 170 1.10 -13.41 6.70
N PHE A 171 1.36 -14.02 7.84
CA PHE A 171 0.78 -15.31 8.21
C PHE A 171 -0.74 -15.22 8.38
N ILE A 172 -1.22 -14.20 9.11
CA ILE A 172 -2.66 -13.94 9.27
C ILE A 172 -3.32 -13.72 7.91
N THR A 173 -2.71 -12.89 7.05
CA THR A 173 -3.25 -12.59 5.71
C THR A 173 -3.37 -13.85 4.86
N LYS A 174 -2.37 -14.73 4.89
CA LYS A 174 -2.44 -16.03 4.19
C LYS A 174 -3.58 -16.92 4.69
N ILE A 175 -3.76 -17.02 6.01
CA ILE A 175 -4.85 -17.82 6.60
C ILE A 175 -6.21 -17.27 6.14
N ILE A 176 -6.41 -15.96 6.24
CA ILE A 176 -7.69 -15.36 5.87
C ILE A 176 -7.92 -15.46 4.35
N GLY A 177 -6.89 -15.28 3.53
CA GLY A 177 -6.96 -15.51 2.09
C GLY A 177 -7.38 -16.93 1.75
N ALA A 178 -6.80 -17.93 2.40
CA ALA A 178 -7.15 -19.34 2.20
C ALA A 178 -8.62 -19.63 2.59
N PHE A 179 -9.08 -19.12 3.73
CA PHE A 179 -10.49 -19.23 4.12
C PHE A 179 -11.42 -18.51 3.14
N GLY A 180 -11.04 -17.35 2.64
CA GLY A 180 -11.81 -16.62 1.64
C GLY A 180 -12.00 -17.39 0.34
N VAL A 181 -10.97 -18.08 -0.14
CA VAL A 181 -11.05 -18.94 -1.33
C VAL A 181 -12.05 -20.08 -1.13
N ILE A 182 -12.07 -20.71 0.05
CA ILE A 182 -12.96 -21.83 0.35
C ILE A 182 -14.42 -21.35 0.55
N ALA A 183 -14.61 -20.15 1.11
CA ALA A 183 -15.93 -19.64 1.50
C ALA A 183 -16.77 -19.16 0.30
N PHE A 184 -16.15 -18.76 -0.81
CA PHE A 184 -16.87 -18.20 -1.97
C PHE A 184 -16.86 -19.14 -3.16
N LYS A 185 -18.01 -19.15 -3.88
CA LYS A 185 -18.19 -19.90 -5.15
C LYS A 185 -17.96 -19.01 -6.38
N ASP A 186 -17.88 -17.71 -6.18
CA ASP A 186 -17.79 -16.71 -7.25
C ASP A 186 -16.32 -16.58 -7.69
N ILE A 187 -16.00 -16.87 -8.94
CA ILE A 187 -14.63 -16.87 -9.48
C ILE A 187 -13.94 -15.52 -9.28
N LYS A 188 -14.67 -14.40 -9.45
CA LYS A 188 -14.12 -13.05 -9.24
C LYS A 188 -13.73 -12.81 -7.77
N LYS A 189 -14.54 -13.29 -6.82
CA LYS A 189 -14.23 -13.19 -5.40
C LYS A 189 -13.06 -14.09 -5.01
N ILE A 190 -13.05 -15.32 -5.53
CA ILE A 190 -11.92 -16.26 -5.30
C ILE A 190 -10.62 -15.63 -5.79
N ALA A 191 -10.60 -15.11 -7.03
CA ALA A 191 -9.42 -14.43 -7.57
C ALA A 191 -9.00 -13.21 -6.72
N ALA A 192 -9.96 -12.43 -6.21
CA ALA A 192 -9.66 -11.29 -5.34
C ALA A 192 -9.03 -11.69 -3.99
N TYR A 193 -9.34 -12.87 -3.45
CA TYR A 193 -8.71 -13.40 -2.24
C TYR A 193 -7.32 -14.04 -2.47
N GLN A 194 -6.98 -14.33 -3.73
CA GLN A 194 -5.65 -14.85 -4.11
C GLN A 194 -4.61 -13.76 -4.38
N VAL A 195 -5.03 -12.53 -4.58
CA VAL A 195 -4.16 -11.37 -4.85
C VAL A 195 -3.37 -10.94 -3.63
#